data_20080f8dce314a6b7e291ce497b16722
#
_entry.id   20080f8dce314a6b7e291ce497b16722
#
_cell.length_a   1.000
_cell.length_b   1.000
_cell.length_c   1.000
_cell.angle_alpha   90.00
_cell.angle_beta   90.00
_cell.angle_gamma   90.00
#
_symmetry.space_group_name_H-M   'P 1'
#
loop_
_entity.id
_entity.type
_entity.pdbx_description
1 polymer ?
#
loop_
_entity_poly.entity_id
_entity_poly.type
_entity_poly.pdbx_seq_one_letter_code
_entity_poly.pdbx_strand_id
1 'polypeptide(L)'
;MLVETIETKHLYLRGFQKEDARFAIGIWNDPEMGEYLPDEAMEEIDEAYLKEIEKLSEDETCCYMIAEFKDSHERVGTCSFIPSLDGKVYDIAYCVHKKYWRNGYATEMARGMVDYAKNHGANKVTVRVNKNNVGSNTIVRKIGFEVVGEHCYKKRGTELEFSDYLYELNF
;
A
#
# COMPACT_ATOMS: atom_id res chain seq x y z
N MET A 1 8.14 -1.12 13.88
CA MET A 1 8.65 -2.47 13.47
C MET A 1 9.48 -2.28 12.20
N LEU A 2 10.72 -2.70 12.19
CA LEU A 2 11.55 -2.66 10.98
C LEU A 2 11.24 -3.92 10.17
N VAL A 3 10.61 -3.76 9.01
CA VAL A 3 10.53 -4.81 7.99
C VAL A 3 11.83 -4.78 7.20
N GLU A 4 12.47 -5.92 7.06
CA GLU A 4 13.65 -6.05 6.19
C GLU A 4 13.27 -5.70 4.75
N THR A 5 14.25 -5.24 3.97
CA THR A 5 14.03 -4.99 2.54
C THR A 5 13.58 -6.27 1.85
N ILE A 6 12.42 -6.22 1.20
CA ILE A 6 11.88 -7.33 0.43
C ILE A 6 12.42 -7.22 -0.99
N GLU A 7 13.13 -8.25 -1.42
CA GLU A 7 13.61 -8.34 -2.79
C GLU A 7 12.61 -9.13 -3.64
N THR A 8 12.20 -8.54 -4.76
CA THR A 8 11.34 -9.19 -5.76
C THR A 8 12.11 -9.35 -7.08
N LYS A 9 11.45 -9.69 -8.17
CA LYS A 9 12.12 -9.86 -9.47
C LYS A 9 12.78 -8.57 -9.97
N HIS A 10 12.05 -7.45 -9.93
CA HIS A 10 12.51 -6.16 -10.47
C HIS A 10 12.67 -5.08 -9.41
N LEU A 11 12.08 -5.27 -8.22
CA LEU A 11 11.95 -4.22 -7.22
C LEU A 11 12.62 -4.60 -5.89
N TYR A 12 13.04 -3.57 -5.16
CA TYR A 12 13.21 -3.58 -3.72
C TYR A 12 12.01 -2.89 -3.08
N LEU A 13 11.40 -3.54 -2.07
CA LEU A 13 10.47 -2.89 -1.17
C LEU A 13 11.26 -2.62 0.11
N ARG A 14 11.65 -1.38 0.32
CA ARG A 14 12.46 -0.95 1.47
C ARG A 14 11.70 -0.04 2.40
N GLY A 15 12.15 0.06 3.64
CA GLY A 15 11.58 0.98 4.62
C GLY A 15 11.52 2.43 4.10
N PHE A 16 10.45 3.12 4.49
CA PHE A 16 10.24 4.52 4.16
C PHE A 16 11.31 5.38 4.82
N GLN A 17 11.83 6.36 4.09
CA GLN A 17 12.79 7.34 4.55
C GLN A 17 12.19 8.75 4.42
N LYS A 18 12.70 9.70 5.18
CA LYS A 18 12.24 11.08 5.17
C LYS A 18 12.20 11.69 3.74
N GLU A 19 13.20 11.37 2.93
CA GLU A 19 13.35 11.85 1.56
C GLU A 19 12.28 11.29 0.59
N ASP A 20 11.53 10.28 1.02
CA ASP A 20 10.46 9.67 0.23
C ASP A 20 9.14 10.43 0.34
N ALA A 21 9.01 11.31 1.34
CA ALA A 21 7.75 12.00 1.65
C ALA A 21 7.16 12.72 0.43
N ARG A 22 7.96 13.47 -0.32
CA ARG A 22 7.48 14.19 -1.50
C ARG A 22 6.99 13.26 -2.61
N PHE A 23 7.64 12.12 -2.78
CA PHE A 23 7.19 11.11 -3.76
C PHE A 23 5.87 10.49 -3.33
N ALA A 24 5.73 10.10 -2.07
CA ALA A 24 4.50 9.53 -1.53
C ALA A 24 3.33 10.52 -1.61
N ILE A 25 3.55 11.77 -1.19
CA ILE A 25 2.59 12.87 -1.31
C ILE A 25 2.13 13.04 -2.76
N GLY A 26 3.05 12.98 -3.72
CA GLY A 26 2.76 13.10 -5.14
C GLY A 26 1.84 12.01 -5.67
N ILE A 27 1.89 10.80 -5.10
CA ILE A 27 0.95 9.71 -5.42
C ILE A 27 -0.37 9.92 -4.69
N TRP A 28 -0.34 10.14 -3.38
CA TRP A 28 -1.55 10.13 -2.54
C TRP A 28 -2.47 11.32 -2.79
N ASN A 29 -1.92 12.45 -3.25
CA ASN A 29 -2.68 13.66 -3.56
C ASN A 29 -2.89 13.89 -5.08
N ASP A 30 -2.46 12.96 -5.94
CA ASP A 30 -2.85 12.98 -7.35
C ASP A 30 -4.31 12.50 -7.48
N PRO A 31 -5.20 13.24 -8.15
CA PRO A 31 -6.62 12.88 -8.24
C PRO A 31 -6.88 11.51 -8.86
N GLU A 32 -6.02 11.06 -9.78
CA GLU A 32 -6.14 9.77 -10.45
C GLU A 32 -5.53 8.63 -9.63
N MET A 33 -4.30 8.81 -9.10
CA MET A 33 -3.63 7.79 -8.30
C MET A 33 -4.24 7.65 -6.91
N GLY A 34 -4.72 8.73 -6.32
CA GLY A 34 -5.37 8.77 -5.01
C GLY A 34 -6.89 8.57 -5.04
N GLU A 35 -7.50 8.29 -6.22
CA GLU A 35 -8.94 8.19 -6.37
C GLU A 35 -9.61 7.28 -5.32
N TYR A 36 -9.02 6.11 -5.08
CA TYR A 36 -9.56 5.11 -4.16
C TYR A 36 -8.92 5.10 -2.79
N LEU A 37 -8.08 6.08 -2.48
CA LEU A 37 -7.52 6.23 -1.14
C LEU A 37 -8.59 6.77 -0.16
N PRO A 38 -8.48 6.44 1.14
CA PRO A 38 -9.50 6.80 2.13
C PRO A 38 -9.57 8.29 2.44
N ASP A 39 -8.53 9.04 2.12
CA ASP A 39 -8.45 10.49 2.32
C ASP A 39 -8.64 11.26 1.02
N GLU A 40 -9.25 12.44 1.14
CA GLU A 40 -9.31 13.40 0.03
C GLU A 40 -7.90 13.89 -0.31
N ALA A 41 -7.63 14.05 -1.62
CA ALA A 41 -6.40 14.65 -2.07
C ALA A 41 -6.34 16.13 -1.64
N MET A 42 -5.24 16.54 -1.05
CA MET A 42 -5.01 17.93 -0.68
C MET A 42 -4.60 18.75 -1.91
N GLU A 43 -5.23 19.89 -2.12
CA GLU A 43 -4.89 20.79 -3.22
C GLU A 43 -3.55 21.52 -2.97
N GLU A 44 -3.30 21.88 -1.71
CA GLU A 44 -2.06 22.56 -1.31
C GLU A 44 -1.33 21.72 -0.25
N ILE A 45 -0.05 21.49 -0.50
CA ILE A 45 0.84 20.76 0.40
C ILE A 45 1.67 21.79 1.17
N ASP A 46 1.31 22.02 2.42
CA ASP A 46 2.07 22.89 3.32
C ASP A 46 3.25 22.15 4.00
N GLU A 47 4.09 22.93 4.67
CA GLU A 47 5.25 22.36 5.39
C GLU A 47 4.84 21.47 6.58
N ALA A 48 3.68 21.72 7.19
CA ALA A 48 3.20 20.93 8.31
C ALA A 48 2.82 19.53 7.86
N TYR A 49 2.07 19.43 6.76
CA TYR A 49 1.72 18.14 6.16
C TYR A 49 2.95 17.39 5.67
N LEU A 50 3.90 18.07 5.00
CA LEU A 50 5.16 17.43 4.59
C LEU A 50 5.89 16.82 5.78
N LYS A 51 6.03 17.56 6.89
CA LYS A 51 6.67 17.07 8.12
C LYS A 51 5.92 15.92 8.77
N GLU A 52 4.60 15.88 8.66
CA GLU A 52 3.79 14.75 9.14
C GLU A 52 4.12 13.49 8.33
N ILE A 53 4.19 13.59 7.01
CA ILE A 53 4.52 12.45 6.14
C ILE A 53 6.00 12.02 6.32
N GLU A 54 6.92 12.94 6.54
CA GLU A 54 8.31 12.61 6.84
C GLU A 54 8.46 11.72 8.08
N LYS A 55 7.56 11.84 9.07
CA LYS A 55 7.57 11.04 10.31
C LYS A 55 7.08 9.60 10.12
N LEU A 56 6.50 9.25 8.98
CA LEU A 56 6.07 7.86 8.71
C LEU A 56 7.22 6.87 8.77
N SER A 57 8.46 7.31 8.59
CA SER A 57 9.67 6.50 8.79
C SER A 57 9.86 6.03 10.25
N GLU A 58 9.22 6.73 11.20
CA GLU A 58 9.32 6.49 12.65
C GLU A 58 8.07 5.78 13.22
N ASP A 59 7.07 5.47 12.36
CA ASP A 59 5.83 4.82 12.80
C ASP A 59 6.09 3.38 13.28
N GLU A 60 5.71 3.10 14.51
CA GLU A 60 5.88 1.77 15.11
C GLU A 60 4.67 0.85 14.88
N THR A 61 3.53 1.39 14.44
CA THR A 61 2.28 0.67 14.26
C THR A 61 2.06 0.22 12.81
N CYS A 62 2.57 0.99 11.87
CA CYS A 62 2.49 0.72 10.44
C CYS A 62 3.90 0.79 9.84
N CYS A 63 4.31 -0.25 9.15
CA CYS A 63 5.55 -0.23 8.39
C CYS A 63 5.29 0.33 7.00
N TYR A 64 5.57 1.62 6.81
CA TYR A 64 5.54 2.25 5.49
C TYR A 64 6.78 1.90 4.70
N MET A 65 6.62 1.65 3.42
CA MET A 65 7.69 1.20 2.52
C MET A 65 7.61 1.88 1.16
N ILE A 66 8.75 1.93 0.49
CA ILE A 66 8.86 2.36 -0.90
C ILE A 66 9.27 1.18 -1.77
N ALA A 67 8.58 1.05 -2.90
CA ALA A 67 9.04 0.19 -3.99
C ALA A 67 9.93 1.01 -4.93
N GLU A 68 11.12 0.50 -5.21
CA GLU A 68 12.07 1.09 -6.16
C GLU A 68 12.67 0.03 -7.08
N PHE A 69 13.07 0.43 -8.30
CA PHE A 69 13.77 -0.48 -9.21
C PHE A 69 15.15 -0.87 -8.65
N LYS A 70 15.51 -2.13 -8.81
CA LYS A 70 16.82 -2.66 -8.38
C LYS A 70 18.00 -1.97 -9.06
N ASP A 71 17.88 -1.69 -10.34
CA ASP A 71 18.99 -1.18 -11.14
C ASP A 71 19.20 0.32 -11.00
N SER A 72 18.11 1.09 -10.97
CA SER A 72 18.17 2.56 -11.00
C SER A 72 17.86 3.22 -9.68
N HIS A 73 17.29 2.49 -8.69
CA HIS A 73 16.73 3.03 -7.46
C HIS A 73 15.63 4.10 -7.70
N GLU A 74 15.07 4.15 -8.92
CA GLU A 74 13.94 5.02 -9.21
C GLU A 74 12.71 4.50 -8.45
N ARG A 75 12.02 5.41 -7.76
CA ARG A 75 10.83 5.06 -6.96
C ARG A 75 9.64 4.72 -7.87
N VAL A 76 9.00 3.59 -7.60
CA VAL A 76 7.90 3.03 -8.41
C VAL A 76 6.55 3.19 -7.72
N GLY A 77 6.54 3.10 -6.39
CA GLY A 77 5.30 3.15 -5.63
C GLY A 77 5.51 3.12 -4.12
N THR A 78 4.40 3.11 -3.41
CA THR A 78 4.36 3.01 -1.95
C THR A 78 3.63 1.73 -1.55
N CYS A 79 4.01 1.15 -0.41
CA CYS A 79 3.26 0.06 0.20
C CYS A 79 3.39 0.12 1.73
N SER A 80 2.56 -0.63 2.42
CA SER A 80 2.60 -0.69 3.88
C SER A 80 2.13 -2.01 4.43
N PHE A 81 2.65 -2.35 5.61
CA PHE A 81 2.19 -3.45 6.45
C PHE A 81 1.64 -2.92 7.77
N ILE A 82 0.50 -3.45 8.18
CA ILE A 82 -0.02 -3.29 9.54
C ILE A 82 -0.16 -4.70 10.13
N PRO A 83 0.83 -5.16 10.92
CA PRO A 83 0.76 -6.48 11.55
C PRO A 83 -0.21 -6.46 12.73
N SER A 84 -0.89 -7.58 12.98
CA SER A 84 -1.57 -7.81 14.26
C SER A 84 -0.55 -7.89 15.40
N LEU A 85 -1.00 -7.67 16.64
CA LEU A 85 -0.13 -7.69 17.83
C LEU A 85 0.64 -9.01 18.00
N ASP A 86 0.05 -10.12 17.57
CA ASP A 86 0.66 -11.46 17.64
C ASP A 86 1.48 -11.82 16.39
N GLY A 87 1.55 -10.92 15.40
CA GLY A 87 2.24 -11.14 14.13
C GLY A 87 1.63 -12.23 13.24
N LYS A 88 0.38 -12.64 13.51
CA LYS A 88 -0.28 -13.71 12.74
C LYS A 88 -1.10 -13.23 11.56
N VAL A 89 -1.44 -11.95 11.53
CA VAL A 89 -2.17 -11.30 10.42
C VAL A 89 -1.40 -10.08 9.98
N TYR A 90 -1.26 -9.90 8.68
CA TYR A 90 -0.70 -8.69 8.09
C TYR A 90 -1.76 -8.05 7.19
N ASP A 91 -2.16 -6.82 7.52
CA ASP A 91 -2.95 -6.00 6.59
C ASP A 91 -2.00 -5.26 5.66
N ILE A 92 -2.22 -5.33 4.35
CA ILE A 92 -1.35 -4.74 3.33
C ILE A 92 -2.06 -3.67 2.53
N ALA A 93 -1.29 -2.66 2.12
CA ALA A 93 -1.71 -1.69 1.12
C ALA A 93 -0.57 -1.44 0.14
N TYR A 94 -0.91 -1.10 -1.10
CA TYR A 94 0.06 -0.76 -2.14
C TYR A 94 -0.52 0.24 -3.14
N CYS A 95 0.34 1.08 -3.67
CA CYS A 95 0.01 2.04 -4.71
C CYS A 95 1.20 2.20 -5.66
N VAL A 96 0.97 2.08 -6.96
CA VAL A 96 2.00 2.26 -8.00
C VAL A 96 1.80 3.59 -8.71
N HIS A 97 2.88 4.35 -8.89
CA HIS A 97 2.85 5.59 -9.65
C HIS A 97 2.36 5.34 -11.08
N LYS A 98 1.45 6.17 -11.58
CA LYS A 98 0.75 5.98 -12.87
C LYS A 98 1.69 5.80 -14.08
N LYS A 99 2.89 6.39 -14.04
CA LYS A 99 3.96 6.19 -15.03
C LYS A 99 4.29 4.70 -15.26
N TYR A 100 4.08 3.85 -14.24
CA TYR A 100 4.44 2.43 -14.26
C TYR A 100 3.24 1.49 -14.29
N TRP A 101 2.02 2.01 -14.43
CA TRP A 101 0.84 1.17 -14.53
C TRP A 101 0.91 0.19 -15.72
N ARG A 102 0.18 -0.91 -15.61
CA ARG A 102 0.07 -1.97 -16.64
C ARG A 102 1.37 -2.72 -16.97
N ASN A 103 2.39 -2.60 -16.12
CA ASN A 103 3.66 -3.33 -16.25
C ASN A 103 3.78 -4.51 -15.27
N GLY A 104 2.75 -4.79 -14.47
CA GLY A 104 2.76 -5.89 -13.51
C GLY A 104 3.39 -5.59 -12.15
N TYR A 105 3.91 -4.39 -11.92
CA TYR A 105 4.62 -4.04 -10.68
C TYR A 105 3.73 -4.07 -9.45
N ALA A 106 2.45 -3.67 -9.53
CA ALA A 106 1.51 -3.80 -8.41
C ALA A 106 1.30 -5.26 -8.00
N THR A 107 1.19 -6.18 -8.96
CA THR A 107 1.10 -7.62 -8.70
C THR A 107 2.40 -8.14 -8.07
N GLU A 108 3.55 -7.68 -8.56
CA GLU A 108 4.86 -8.07 -8.03
C GLU A 108 5.03 -7.60 -6.58
N MET A 109 4.69 -6.34 -6.30
CA MET A 109 4.70 -5.79 -4.94
C MET A 109 3.81 -6.59 -3.99
N ALA A 110 2.53 -6.78 -4.35
CA ALA A 110 1.58 -7.50 -3.51
C ALA A 110 2.02 -8.95 -3.24
N ARG A 111 2.56 -9.65 -4.25
CA ARG A 111 3.12 -11.01 -4.06
C ARG A 111 4.33 -11.01 -3.13
N GLY A 112 5.27 -10.09 -3.31
CA GLY A 112 6.42 -9.96 -2.44
C GLY A 112 6.02 -9.73 -0.97
N MET A 113 5.00 -8.92 -0.75
CA MET A 113 4.45 -8.68 0.59
C MET A 113 3.78 -9.92 1.18
N VAL A 114 3.01 -10.66 0.39
CA VAL A 114 2.38 -11.93 0.80
C VAL A 114 3.43 -12.97 1.17
N ASP A 115 4.45 -13.15 0.32
CA ASP A 115 5.53 -14.10 0.55
C ASP A 115 6.33 -13.74 1.82
N TYR A 116 6.60 -12.45 2.03
CA TYR A 116 7.24 -11.96 3.25
C TYR A 116 6.42 -12.34 4.49
N ALA A 117 5.13 -12.00 4.52
CA ALA A 117 4.25 -12.31 5.66
C ALA A 117 4.21 -13.82 5.96
N LYS A 118 4.06 -14.64 4.93
CA LYS A 118 4.06 -16.10 5.05
C LYS A 118 5.37 -16.64 5.63
N ASN A 119 6.52 -16.19 5.12
CA ASN A 119 7.84 -16.60 5.58
C ASN A 119 8.14 -16.14 7.02
N HIS A 120 7.45 -15.12 7.51
CA HIS A 120 7.55 -14.62 8.90
C HIS A 120 6.47 -15.20 9.83
N GLY A 121 5.79 -16.28 9.41
CA GLY A 121 4.90 -17.06 10.26
C GLY A 121 3.50 -16.48 10.42
N ALA A 122 3.08 -15.62 9.49
CA ALA A 122 1.69 -15.19 9.41
C ALA A 122 0.77 -16.37 9.06
N ASN A 123 -0.45 -16.36 9.61
CA ASN A 123 -1.50 -17.29 9.24
C ASN A 123 -2.31 -16.77 8.05
N LYS A 124 -2.36 -15.46 7.88
CA LYS A 124 -3.07 -14.82 6.78
C LYS A 124 -2.60 -13.40 6.49
N VAL A 125 -2.92 -12.96 5.29
CA VAL A 125 -2.80 -11.57 4.86
C VAL A 125 -4.18 -11.02 4.52
N THR A 126 -4.46 -9.77 4.89
CA THR A 126 -5.69 -9.05 4.57
C THR A 126 -5.40 -7.85 3.69
N VAL A 127 -6.39 -7.44 2.92
CA VAL A 127 -6.34 -6.18 2.14
C VAL A 127 -7.76 -5.67 1.91
N ARG A 128 -7.93 -4.35 1.98
CA ARG A 128 -9.16 -3.67 1.62
C ARG A 128 -9.02 -3.03 0.25
N VAL A 129 -9.99 -3.24 -0.61
CA VAL A 129 -9.99 -2.70 -1.97
C VAL A 129 -11.36 -2.11 -2.29
N ASN A 130 -11.38 -0.85 -2.71
CA ASN A 130 -12.61 -0.22 -3.16
C ASN A 130 -13.25 -1.04 -4.29
N LYS A 131 -14.56 -1.25 -4.22
CA LYS A 131 -15.30 -2.08 -5.18
C LYS A 131 -15.13 -1.60 -6.62
N ASN A 132 -14.97 -0.30 -6.83
CA ASN A 132 -14.80 0.31 -8.14
C ASN A 132 -13.35 0.25 -8.66
N ASN A 133 -12.38 -0.09 -7.81
CA ASN A 133 -10.99 -0.25 -8.24
C ASN A 133 -10.78 -1.59 -8.93
N VAL A 134 -11.20 -1.67 -10.20
CA VAL A 134 -11.14 -2.89 -11.01
C VAL A 134 -9.73 -3.47 -11.08
N GLY A 135 -8.72 -2.61 -11.22
CA GLY A 135 -7.32 -3.03 -11.32
C GLY A 135 -6.85 -3.77 -10.06
N SER A 136 -7.04 -3.16 -8.89
CA SER A 136 -6.62 -3.77 -7.62
C SER A 136 -7.44 -5.03 -7.29
N ASN A 137 -8.77 -5.02 -7.54
CA ASN A 137 -9.61 -6.21 -7.37
C ASN A 137 -9.13 -7.38 -8.24
N THR A 138 -8.71 -7.12 -9.48
CA THR A 138 -8.16 -8.14 -10.38
C THR A 138 -6.85 -8.71 -9.84
N ILE A 139 -5.96 -7.85 -9.34
CA ILE A 139 -4.66 -8.24 -8.81
C ILE A 139 -4.81 -9.17 -7.60
N VAL A 140 -5.59 -8.76 -6.58
CA VAL A 140 -5.73 -9.53 -5.34
C VAL A 140 -6.39 -10.89 -5.59
N ARG A 141 -7.41 -10.95 -6.44
CA ARG A 141 -8.05 -12.21 -6.83
C ARG A 141 -7.08 -13.14 -7.58
N LYS A 142 -6.26 -12.60 -8.48
CA LYS A 142 -5.23 -13.38 -9.21
C LYS A 142 -4.15 -13.94 -8.28
N ILE A 143 -3.87 -13.28 -7.16
CA ILE A 143 -2.93 -13.77 -6.14
C ILE A 143 -3.56 -14.89 -5.31
N GLY A 144 -4.89 -14.94 -5.22
CA GLY A 144 -5.64 -15.97 -4.50
C GLY A 144 -6.41 -15.46 -3.28
N PHE A 145 -6.54 -14.14 -3.13
CA PHE A 145 -7.37 -13.56 -2.07
C PHE A 145 -8.85 -13.81 -2.35
N GLU A 146 -9.59 -14.07 -1.28
CA GLU A 146 -11.04 -14.28 -1.29
C GLU A 146 -11.76 -13.16 -0.55
N VAL A 147 -12.95 -12.77 -1.02
CA VAL A 147 -13.79 -11.78 -0.34
C VAL A 147 -14.41 -12.42 0.90
N VAL A 148 -14.17 -11.82 2.05
CA VAL A 148 -14.73 -12.28 3.34
C VAL A 148 -15.74 -11.30 3.92
N GLY A 149 -15.85 -10.10 3.36
CA GLY A 149 -16.78 -9.09 3.86
C GLY A 149 -16.73 -7.81 3.04
N GLU A 150 -17.49 -6.84 3.52
CA GLU A 150 -17.59 -5.51 2.92
C GLU A 150 -17.54 -4.45 4.02
N HIS A 151 -17.04 -3.27 3.69
CA HIS A 151 -16.99 -2.12 4.58
C HIS A 151 -17.41 -0.86 3.83
N CYS A 152 -18.38 -0.14 4.38
CA CYS A 152 -18.84 1.13 3.85
C CYS A 152 -18.40 2.25 4.77
N TYR A 153 -17.87 3.32 4.21
CA TYR A 153 -17.43 4.51 4.94
C TYR A 153 -17.48 5.75 4.04
N LYS A 154 -17.42 6.92 4.66
CA LYS A 154 -17.22 8.17 3.90
C LYS A 154 -15.73 8.40 3.70
N LYS A 155 -15.34 8.73 2.46
CA LYS A 155 -13.99 9.20 2.16
C LYS A 155 -13.72 10.44 3.00
N ARG A 156 -12.68 10.42 3.83
CA ARG A 156 -12.37 11.51 4.75
C ARG A 156 -12.15 12.81 3.99
N GLY A 157 -12.72 13.91 4.51
CA GLY A 157 -12.71 15.21 3.86
C GLY A 157 -13.82 15.42 2.83
N THR A 158 -14.64 14.40 2.52
CA THR A 158 -15.70 14.47 1.51
C THR A 158 -17.04 13.89 2.00
N GLU A 159 -18.10 14.11 1.24
CA GLU A 159 -19.39 13.42 1.41
C GLU A 159 -19.52 12.13 0.59
N LEU A 160 -18.45 11.71 -0.11
CA LEU A 160 -18.46 10.52 -0.95
C LEU A 160 -18.50 9.26 -0.10
N GLU A 161 -19.46 8.39 -0.39
CA GLU A 161 -19.53 7.06 0.22
C GLU A 161 -18.64 6.08 -0.56
N PHE A 162 -17.73 5.43 0.16
CA PHE A 162 -16.91 4.35 -0.36
C PHE A 162 -17.41 3.01 0.17
N SER A 163 -17.33 2.00 -0.68
CA SER A 163 -17.58 0.61 -0.31
C SER A 163 -16.40 -0.24 -0.76
N ASP A 164 -15.78 -0.90 0.21
CA ASP A 164 -14.63 -1.76 -0.01
C ASP A 164 -15.02 -3.23 0.14
N TYR A 165 -14.40 -4.10 -0.65
CA TYR A 165 -14.30 -5.52 -0.32
C TYR A 165 -13.20 -5.73 0.71
N LEU A 166 -13.48 -6.58 1.69
CA LEU A 166 -12.49 -7.12 2.61
C LEU A 166 -12.00 -8.45 2.04
N TYR A 167 -10.72 -8.55 1.77
CA TYR A 167 -10.08 -9.74 1.22
C TYR A 167 -9.18 -10.41 2.25
N GLU A 168 -9.15 -11.73 2.24
CA GLU A 168 -8.19 -12.53 3.00
C GLU A 168 -7.51 -13.57 2.10
N LEU A 169 -6.23 -13.83 2.39
CA LEU A 169 -5.46 -14.95 1.88
C LEU A 169 -4.91 -15.73 3.08
N ASN A 170 -5.36 -16.96 3.26
CA ASN A 170 -4.94 -17.84 4.34
C ASN A 170 -3.80 -18.77 3.88
N PHE A 171 -2.91 -19.13 4.81
CA PHE A 171 -1.74 -19.98 4.57
C PHE A 171 -1.91 -21.37 5.18
#